data_a5b4b8ffcc593ca119401f44b5acf08a
#
_entry.id   a5b4b8ffcc593ca119401f44b5acf08a
#
_cell.length_a   1.000
_cell.length_b   1.000
_cell.length_c   1.000
_cell.angle_alpha   90.00
_cell.angle_beta   90.00
_cell.angle_gamma   90.00
#
_symmetry.space_group_name_H-M   'P 1'
#
loop_
_entity.id
_entity.type
_entity.pdbx_description
1 polymer ?
#
loop_
_entity_poly.entity_id
_entity_poly.type
_entity_poly.pdbx_seq_one_letter_code
_entity_poly.pdbx_strand_id
1 'polypeptide(L)'
;MIDTAKLREHIFDVIGAIHNVHKVLGAGLNESCYQEGLQIELTQKNIPFKREVSFHPSYQGHLMEATFRIDFLCKSDIIIECKAVPKLIADHRAQLFNYMRLLKMPCGILVNFLPQYAEIERYFFDEEKRAIVPVNKSIIGHRAH
;
A
#
# COMPACT_ATOMS: atom_id res chain seq x y z
N MET A 1 19.24 0.71 -4.74
CA MET A 1 19.10 1.67 -3.62
C MET A 1 17.88 2.56 -3.83
N ILE A 2 17.11 2.78 -2.78
CA ILE A 2 15.90 3.58 -2.84
C ILE A 2 16.24 5.06 -2.78
N ASP A 3 15.66 5.83 -3.70
CA ASP A 3 15.71 7.28 -3.61
C ASP A 3 14.68 7.73 -2.57
N THR A 4 15.14 8.05 -1.37
CA THR A 4 14.28 8.38 -0.24
C THR A 4 13.41 9.63 -0.49
N ALA A 5 13.96 10.63 -1.17
CA ALA A 5 13.20 11.85 -1.46
C ALA A 5 12.06 11.55 -2.42
N LYS A 6 12.31 10.75 -3.44
CA LYS A 6 11.31 10.38 -4.41
C LYS A 6 10.24 9.48 -3.79
N LEU A 7 10.65 8.53 -2.96
CA LEU A 7 9.70 7.66 -2.26
C LEU A 7 8.79 8.46 -1.34
N ARG A 8 9.33 9.45 -0.63
CA ARG A 8 8.53 10.32 0.23
C ARG A 8 7.47 11.07 -0.57
N GLU A 9 7.83 11.57 -1.74
CA GLU A 9 6.92 12.26 -2.64
C GLU A 9 5.79 11.34 -3.09
N HIS A 10 6.14 10.12 -3.49
CA HIS A 10 5.18 9.12 -3.92
C HIS A 10 4.20 8.75 -2.80
N ILE A 11 4.72 8.55 -1.59
CA ILE A 11 3.90 8.24 -0.43
C ILE A 11 2.94 9.40 -0.14
N PHE A 12 3.42 10.62 -0.19
CA PHE A 12 2.60 11.80 0.06
C PHE A 12 1.41 11.85 -0.92
N ASP A 13 1.67 11.64 -2.21
CA ASP A 13 0.63 11.68 -3.24
C ASP A 13 -0.41 10.60 -3.02
N VAL A 14 0.05 9.38 -2.73
CA VAL A 14 -0.83 8.22 -2.54
C VAL A 14 -1.67 8.39 -1.27
N ILE A 15 -1.06 8.82 -0.18
CA ILE A 15 -1.78 9.06 1.09
C ILE A 15 -2.84 10.13 0.90
N GLY A 16 -2.52 11.20 0.15
CA GLY A 16 -3.49 12.22 -0.18
C GLY A 16 -4.71 11.67 -0.92
N ALA A 17 -4.47 10.77 -1.88
CA ALA A 17 -5.55 10.11 -2.59
C ALA A 17 -6.41 9.25 -1.66
N ILE A 18 -5.79 8.49 -0.78
CA ILE A 18 -6.51 7.65 0.20
C ILE A 18 -7.39 8.51 1.11
N HIS A 19 -6.85 9.61 1.63
CA HIS A 19 -7.63 10.51 2.48
C HIS A 19 -8.83 11.10 1.74
N ASN A 20 -8.65 11.48 0.48
CA ASN A 20 -9.76 12.02 -0.30
C ASN A 20 -10.87 10.99 -0.50
N VAL A 21 -10.52 9.74 -0.79
CA VAL A 21 -11.51 8.67 -0.93
C VAL A 21 -12.33 8.54 0.35
N HIS A 22 -11.66 8.46 1.49
CA HIS A 22 -12.34 8.29 2.77
C HIS A 22 -13.18 9.52 3.13
N LYS A 23 -12.69 10.70 2.82
CA LYS A 23 -13.43 11.95 3.07
C LYS A 23 -14.72 12.01 2.28
N VAL A 24 -14.68 11.59 1.02
CA VAL A 24 -15.87 11.65 0.14
C VAL A 24 -16.83 10.53 0.44
N LEU A 25 -16.37 9.31 0.60
CA LEU A 25 -17.24 8.14 0.79
C LEU A 25 -17.68 7.94 2.23
N GLY A 26 -16.86 8.33 3.19
CA GLY A 26 -17.19 8.13 4.61
C GLY A 26 -16.94 6.71 5.07
N ALA A 27 -17.34 6.43 6.31
CA ALA A 27 -17.15 5.13 6.95
C ALA A 27 -18.25 4.14 6.56
N GLY A 28 -17.99 2.86 6.79
CA GLY A 28 -19.05 1.83 6.84
C GLY A 28 -19.41 1.18 5.53
N LEU A 29 -18.72 1.48 4.44
CA LEU A 29 -18.98 0.85 3.16
C LEU A 29 -18.16 -0.44 3.00
N ASN A 30 -18.42 -1.19 1.95
CA ASN A 30 -17.68 -2.42 1.71
C ASN A 30 -16.33 -2.13 1.01
N GLU A 31 -15.45 -3.10 1.05
CA GLU A 31 -14.10 -2.96 0.52
C GLU A 31 -14.10 -2.60 -0.97
N SER A 32 -14.96 -3.25 -1.77
CA SER A 32 -14.98 -3.01 -3.22
C SER A 32 -15.33 -1.58 -3.56
N CYS A 33 -16.19 -0.94 -2.77
CA CYS A 33 -16.56 0.45 -2.99
C CYS A 33 -15.36 1.37 -2.79
N TYR A 34 -14.60 1.15 -1.72
CA TYR A 34 -13.40 1.95 -1.46
C TYR A 34 -12.32 1.73 -2.50
N GLN A 35 -12.17 0.49 -2.96
CA GLN A 35 -11.19 0.20 -4.03
C GLN A 35 -11.57 0.91 -5.32
N GLU A 36 -12.83 0.91 -5.68
CA GLU A 36 -13.28 1.61 -6.89
C GLU A 36 -13.07 3.11 -6.74
N GLY A 37 -13.39 3.66 -5.57
CA GLY A 37 -13.14 5.07 -5.28
C GLY A 37 -11.67 5.43 -5.40
N LEU A 38 -10.79 4.58 -4.89
CA LEU A 38 -9.34 4.81 -4.99
C LEU A 38 -8.86 4.77 -6.44
N GLN A 39 -9.39 3.85 -7.23
CA GLN A 39 -9.07 3.79 -8.66
C GLN A 39 -9.43 5.10 -9.36
N ILE A 40 -10.61 5.63 -9.08
CA ILE A 40 -11.07 6.89 -9.67
C ILE A 40 -10.17 8.04 -9.22
N GLU A 41 -9.88 8.09 -7.93
CA GLU A 41 -9.08 9.18 -7.36
C GLU A 41 -7.65 9.19 -7.94
N LEU A 42 -7.01 8.02 -8.01
CA LEU A 42 -5.67 7.91 -8.58
C LEU A 42 -5.65 8.33 -10.05
N THR A 43 -6.70 7.95 -10.79
CA THR A 43 -6.82 8.34 -12.21
C THR A 43 -6.97 9.84 -12.35
N GLN A 44 -7.84 10.46 -11.57
CA GLN A 44 -8.07 11.91 -11.62
C GLN A 44 -6.83 12.72 -11.25
N LYS A 45 -6.02 12.19 -10.35
CA LYS A 45 -4.79 12.85 -9.91
C LYS A 45 -3.58 12.53 -10.79
N ASN A 46 -3.77 11.74 -11.82
CA ASN A 46 -2.69 11.32 -12.73
C ASN A 46 -1.56 10.60 -11.99
N ILE A 47 -1.92 9.81 -10.97
CA ILE A 47 -0.96 8.95 -10.27
C ILE A 47 -0.94 7.60 -10.97
N PRO A 48 0.18 7.19 -11.57
CA PRO A 48 0.22 5.91 -12.28
C PRO A 48 -0.01 4.73 -11.33
N PHE A 49 -0.84 3.82 -11.74
CA PHE A 49 -1.14 2.63 -10.93
C PHE A 49 -1.59 1.47 -11.78
N LYS A 50 -1.51 0.27 -11.19
CA LYS A 50 -2.15 -0.94 -11.71
C LYS A 50 -3.00 -1.49 -10.58
N ARG A 51 -4.18 -2.00 -10.92
CA ARG A 51 -5.10 -2.56 -9.94
C ARG A 51 -5.24 -4.06 -10.15
N GLU A 52 -5.39 -4.80 -9.03
CA GLU A 52 -5.59 -6.26 -9.04
C GLU A 52 -4.48 -6.96 -9.81
N VAL A 53 -3.24 -6.71 -9.38
CA VAL A 53 -2.06 -7.27 -10.04
C VAL A 53 -1.81 -8.67 -9.52
N SER A 54 -1.95 -9.68 -10.39
CA SER A 54 -1.66 -11.06 -10.04
C SER A 54 -0.21 -11.40 -10.33
N PHE A 55 0.37 -12.25 -9.50
CA PHE A 55 1.74 -12.69 -9.70
C PHE A 55 1.96 -14.11 -9.15
N HIS A 56 2.98 -14.75 -9.70
CA HIS A 56 3.46 -16.06 -9.25
C HIS A 56 4.82 -15.87 -8.59
N PRO A 57 5.00 -16.27 -7.34
CA PRO A 57 6.33 -16.17 -6.74
C PRO A 57 7.29 -17.19 -7.33
N SER A 58 8.58 -16.96 -7.14
CA SER A 58 9.62 -17.90 -7.55
C SER A 58 10.27 -18.52 -6.33
N TYR A 59 10.65 -19.77 -6.44
CA TYR A 59 11.41 -20.47 -5.43
C TYR A 59 12.67 -21.05 -6.04
N GLN A 60 13.82 -20.56 -5.63
CA GLN A 60 15.14 -20.98 -6.13
C GLN A 60 15.20 -21.00 -7.67
N GLY A 61 14.71 -19.92 -8.28
CA GLY A 61 14.69 -19.77 -9.73
C GLY A 61 13.55 -20.46 -10.45
N HIS A 62 12.70 -21.18 -9.73
CA HIS A 62 11.55 -21.87 -10.32
C HIS A 62 10.27 -21.08 -10.11
N LEU A 63 9.57 -20.75 -11.19
CA LEU A 63 8.29 -20.08 -11.10
C LEU A 63 7.26 -21.05 -10.50
N MET A 64 6.57 -20.61 -9.45
CA MET A 64 5.60 -21.45 -8.76
C MET A 64 4.21 -21.30 -9.37
N GLU A 65 3.38 -22.32 -9.19
CA GLU A 65 1.99 -22.26 -9.64
C GLU A 65 1.12 -21.43 -8.70
N ALA A 66 1.54 -21.28 -7.45
CA ALA A 66 0.82 -20.43 -6.49
C ALA A 66 0.63 -19.03 -7.07
N THR A 67 -0.58 -18.49 -6.92
CA THR A 67 -0.93 -17.19 -7.45
C THR A 67 -1.35 -16.28 -6.31
N PHE A 68 -0.79 -15.07 -6.29
CA PHE A 68 -1.18 -14.04 -5.34
C PHE A 68 -1.65 -12.81 -6.12
N ARG A 69 -2.40 -11.95 -5.46
CA ARG A 69 -2.90 -10.74 -6.08
C ARG A 69 -2.82 -9.60 -5.10
N ILE A 70 -2.25 -8.47 -5.54
CA ILE A 70 -2.23 -7.25 -4.76
C ILE A 70 -3.32 -6.31 -5.25
N ASP A 71 -3.84 -5.47 -4.34
CA ASP A 71 -4.94 -4.58 -4.70
C ASP A 71 -4.48 -3.47 -5.65
N PHE A 72 -3.42 -2.76 -5.29
CA PHE A 72 -2.87 -1.69 -6.12
C PHE A 72 -1.35 -1.69 -6.09
N LEU A 73 -0.76 -1.38 -7.23
CA LEU A 73 0.65 -1.07 -7.35
C LEU A 73 0.75 0.35 -7.90
N CYS A 74 1.26 1.28 -7.09
CA CYS A 74 1.35 2.69 -7.45
C CYS A 74 2.78 3.09 -7.74
N LYS A 75 2.99 3.79 -8.87
CA LYS A 75 4.29 4.36 -9.24
C LYS A 75 5.42 3.34 -9.26
N SER A 76 5.11 2.07 -9.39
CA SER A 76 6.04 0.95 -9.44
C SER A 76 6.83 0.71 -8.14
N ASP A 77 6.57 1.45 -7.07
CA ASP A 77 7.32 1.31 -5.82
C ASP A 77 6.45 1.18 -4.56
N ILE A 78 5.13 1.29 -4.69
CA ILE A 78 4.23 1.22 -3.54
C ILE A 78 3.14 0.19 -3.77
N ILE A 79 3.04 -0.79 -2.87
CA ILE A 79 1.89 -1.69 -2.81
C ILE A 79 0.85 -1.07 -1.87
N ILE A 80 -0.42 -1.07 -2.27
CA ILE A 80 -1.52 -0.70 -1.39
C ILE A 80 -2.43 -1.92 -1.22
N GLU A 81 -2.72 -2.27 0.04
CA GLU A 81 -3.73 -3.26 0.38
C GLU A 81 -4.86 -2.57 1.11
N CYS A 82 -6.07 -2.73 0.58
CA CYS A 82 -7.27 -2.08 1.10
C CYS A 82 -8.09 -3.05 1.93
N LYS A 83 -8.56 -2.58 3.08
CA LYS A 83 -9.42 -3.37 3.96
C LYS A 83 -10.64 -2.53 4.35
N ALA A 84 -11.73 -3.23 4.69
CA ALA A 84 -12.92 -2.63 5.29
C ALA A 84 -13.38 -3.57 6.41
N VAL A 85 -12.67 -3.48 7.53
CA VAL A 85 -12.82 -4.39 8.68
C VAL A 85 -12.93 -3.57 9.96
N PRO A 86 -13.49 -4.14 11.05
CA PRO A 86 -13.59 -3.38 12.30
C PRO A 86 -12.24 -2.88 12.81
N LYS A 87 -11.16 -3.65 12.59
CA LYS A 87 -9.83 -3.29 13.07
C LYS A 87 -8.78 -4.04 12.26
N LEU A 88 -7.68 -3.37 11.94
CA LEU A 88 -6.53 -4.05 11.35
C LEU A 88 -5.88 -5.00 12.37
N ILE A 89 -5.52 -6.18 11.90
CA ILE A 89 -4.92 -7.21 12.75
C ILE A 89 -3.61 -7.70 12.14
N ALA A 90 -2.87 -8.50 12.91
CA ALA A 90 -1.57 -9.02 12.50
C ALA A 90 -1.62 -9.77 11.17
N ASP A 91 -2.70 -10.49 10.89
CA ASP A 91 -2.83 -11.24 9.64
C ASP A 91 -2.84 -10.32 8.42
N HIS A 92 -3.47 -9.15 8.55
CA HIS A 92 -3.48 -8.17 7.47
C HIS A 92 -2.07 -7.65 7.18
N ARG A 93 -1.30 -7.39 8.24
CA ARG A 93 0.09 -6.92 8.11
C ARG A 93 0.98 -7.99 7.53
N ALA A 94 0.81 -9.24 7.97
CA ALA A 94 1.58 -10.36 7.44
C ALA A 94 1.38 -10.52 5.93
N GLN A 95 0.16 -10.36 5.45
CA GLN A 95 -0.15 -10.42 4.03
C GLN A 95 0.61 -9.35 3.25
N LEU A 96 0.56 -8.11 3.71
CA LEU A 96 1.28 -7.02 3.06
C LEU A 96 2.79 -7.28 3.05
N PHE A 97 3.35 -7.72 4.19
CA PHE A 97 4.78 -7.98 4.29
C PHE A 97 5.23 -9.10 3.36
N ASN A 98 4.42 -10.15 3.24
CA ASN A 98 4.71 -11.23 2.30
C ASN A 98 4.78 -10.71 0.86
N TYR A 99 3.83 -9.89 0.46
CA TYR A 99 3.82 -9.31 -0.89
C TYR A 99 5.03 -8.41 -1.12
N MET A 100 5.39 -7.59 -0.14
CA MET A 100 6.57 -6.74 -0.25
C MET A 100 7.84 -7.57 -0.45
N ARG A 101 7.98 -8.67 0.31
CA ARG A 101 9.15 -9.54 0.17
C ARG A 101 9.17 -10.27 -1.17
N LEU A 102 8.05 -10.86 -1.56
CA LEU A 102 7.97 -11.65 -2.78
C LEU A 102 8.19 -10.81 -4.03
N LEU A 103 7.67 -9.59 -4.03
CA LEU A 103 7.80 -8.69 -5.18
C LEU A 103 8.98 -7.74 -5.06
N LYS A 104 9.71 -7.80 -3.94
CA LYS A 104 10.85 -6.90 -3.65
C LYS A 104 10.45 -5.43 -3.77
N MET A 105 9.28 -5.11 -3.21
CA MET A 105 8.75 -3.75 -3.25
C MET A 105 9.27 -2.95 -2.08
N PRO A 106 9.73 -1.71 -2.32
CA PRO A 106 10.33 -0.90 -1.26
C PRO A 106 9.33 -0.36 -0.26
N CYS A 107 8.06 -0.19 -0.65
CA CYS A 107 7.06 0.40 0.23
C CYS A 107 5.73 -0.34 0.15
N GLY A 108 5.05 -0.43 1.29
CA GLY A 108 3.71 -0.98 1.37
C GLY A 108 2.83 -0.13 2.25
N ILE A 109 1.58 0.06 1.85
CA ILE A 109 0.57 0.78 2.60
C ILE A 109 -0.60 -0.15 2.85
N LEU A 110 -0.99 -0.26 4.11
CA LEU A 110 -2.19 -0.99 4.52
C LEU A 110 -3.20 0.04 4.98
N VAL A 111 -4.37 0.06 4.35
CA VAL A 111 -5.40 1.01 4.71
C VAL A 111 -6.70 0.29 5.06
N ASN A 112 -7.31 0.69 6.16
CA ASN A 112 -8.64 0.25 6.56
C ASN A 112 -9.59 1.44 6.46
N PHE A 113 -10.52 1.36 5.53
CA PHE A 113 -11.46 2.45 5.26
C PHE A 113 -12.74 2.39 6.10
N LEU A 114 -12.97 1.27 6.81
CA LEU A 114 -14.26 1.09 7.49
C LEU A 114 -14.52 2.06 8.62
N PRO A 115 -13.55 2.37 9.50
CA PRO A 115 -13.80 3.23 10.66
C PRO A 115 -14.10 4.68 10.27
N GLN A 116 -14.59 5.46 11.23
CA GLN A 116 -14.83 6.89 11.06
C GLN A 116 -13.57 7.62 10.59
N TYR A 117 -12.42 7.23 11.11
CA TYR A 117 -11.12 7.71 10.66
C TYR A 117 -10.37 6.53 10.06
N ALA A 118 -9.89 6.69 8.84
CA ALA A 118 -9.17 5.62 8.17
C ALA A 118 -7.91 5.24 8.97
N GLU A 119 -7.69 3.94 9.12
CA GLU A 119 -6.43 3.45 9.70
C GLU A 119 -5.45 3.26 8.56
N ILE A 120 -4.32 3.95 8.59
CA ILE A 120 -3.29 3.89 7.54
C ILE A 120 -1.97 3.53 8.18
N GLU A 121 -1.41 2.42 7.74
CA GLU A 121 -0.08 1.96 8.16
C GLU A 121 0.85 1.98 6.95
N ARG A 122 2.05 2.47 7.15
CA ARG A 122 3.05 2.64 6.10
C ARG A 122 4.32 1.91 6.49
N TYR A 123 4.83 1.11 5.58
CA TYR A 123 6.01 0.29 5.82
C TYR A 123 6.97 0.42 4.66
N PHE A 124 8.27 0.27 4.95
CA PHE A 124 9.22 0.16 3.87
C PHE A 124 10.29 -0.87 4.22
N PHE A 125 10.97 -1.36 3.20
CA PHE A 125 12.02 -2.35 3.39
C PHE A 125 13.34 -1.64 3.70
N ASP A 126 13.89 -1.92 4.88
CA ASP A 126 15.17 -1.38 5.31
C ASP A 126 16.26 -2.36 4.85
N GLU A 127 17.06 -1.96 3.88
CA GLU A 127 18.07 -2.81 3.31
C GLU A 127 19.19 -3.13 4.28
N GLU A 128 19.54 -2.21 5.17
CA GLU A 128 20.58 -2.44 6.17
C GLU A 128 20.15 -3.49 7.18
N LYS A 129 18.93 -3.38 7.69
CA LYS A 129 18.39 -4.34 8.63
C LYS A 129 17.84 -5.59 7.97
N ARG A 130 17.67 -5.54 6.64
CA ARG A 130 17.03 -6.60 5.85
C ARG A 130 15.67 -6.96 6.43
N ALA A 131 14.89 -5.95 6.77
CA ALA A 131 13.62 -6.10 7.45
C ALA A 131 12.63 -5.02 7.01
N ILE A 132 11.35 -5.32 7.14
CA ILE A 132 10.29 -4.35 6.89
C ILE A 132 10.06 -3.59 8.18
N VAL A 133 10.08 -2.26 8.09
CA VAL A 133 9.93 -1.37 9.24
C VAL A 133 8.84 -0.34 8.96
N PRO A 134 8.18 0.19 10.01
CA PRO A 134 7.22 1.28 9.81
C PRO A 134 7.91 2.53 9.27
N VAL A 135 7.25 3.20 8.33
CA VAL A 135 7.72 4.49 7.83
C VAL A 135 7.42 5.54 8.89
N ASN A 136 8.43 6.33 9.25
CA ASN A 136 8.28 7.37 10.24
C ASN A 136 8.89 8.68 9.77
N LYS A 137 8.72 9.73 10.56
CA LYS A 137 9.17 11.06 10.19
C LYS A 137 10.68 11.18 10.02
N SER A 138 11.46 10.39 10.75
CA SER A 138 12.91 10.44 10.61
C SER A 138 13.37 9.91 9.27
N ILE A 139 12.60 9.03 8.64
CA ILE A 139 12.94 8.44 7.35
C ILE A 139 12.46 9.32 6.20
N ILE A 140 11.21 9.78 6.25
CA ILE A 140 10.60 10.53 5.14
C ILE A 140 10.47 12.02 5.41
N GLY A 141 10.90 12.49 6.59
CA GLY A 141 10.76 13.88 7.00
C GLY A 141 9.42 14.16 7.65
N HIS A 142 9.22 15.42 8.04
CA HIS A 142 8.08 15.78 8.88
C HIS A 142 6.85 16.25 8.13
N ARG A 143 6.83 16.14 6.85
CA ARG A 143 5.80 16.76 6.01
C ARG A 143 4.76 15.80 5.49
N ALA A 144 4.79 14.59 5.90
CA ALA A 144 3.96 13.53 5.29
C ALA A 144 2.54 13.49 5.81
N HIS A 145 2.11 14.47 6.50
CA HIS A 145 0.76 14.41 7.05
C HIS A 145 0.01 15.65 6.89
#